data_f9e7f4c0ab550b5ca95d1f15f3e47d9b
#
_entry.id   f9e7f4c0ab550b5ca95d1f15f3e47d9b
#
_cell.length_a   1.000
_cell.length_b   1.000
_cell.length_c   1.000
_cell.angle_alpha   90.00
_cell.angle_beta   90.00
_cell.angle_gamma   90.00
#
_symmetry.space_group_name_H-M   'P 1'
#
loop_
_entity.id
_entity.type
_entity.pdbx_description
1 polymer ?
#
loop_
_entity_poly.entity_id
_entity_poly.type
_entity_poly.pdbx_seq_one_letter_code
_entity_poly.pdbx_strand_id
1 'polypeptide(L)'
;MDMKQLFPIILLFFILFLAVSSVSADDDKSYTIDQAFIDLTVASNGLLHVDEQFDYTFKGTYNGVYRDIPLKSGESIDNIKVSAIGAYPVLKQSEENGQKHLKIFLYADEAHTKKIHDCSVSVFISYDMKNVVTLFNDVGALQYKIWGDEWDVGVGSVITSITLPGNKNNTYFLNPGEYTVNKNSNGTTITAETTSIPRGEIYEALILMPLSDFKDATYAKHVNEDGKDKILKNLNDSISSRNFWNTTYLILGLLSILSPIGAIFTYLKYGREPKVDYDGIYERELPSNDSPEIINALIDNKDSIGKPNMKGFQASIMNLIDRGALRMETQENMDSEEKILLIDFNNVDNADLSLSEKSLVNALYPFAENEILNLSSLNDKLSSQRNAKSFQEDYNTWADHVKNESSSKRSEYFDGRGSTLISAIGFLGLAFGVVIAILGFLTELGNGYISILGGGFLIVFSLALMFVPEDIFGRWTKEGRLLS
;
A
#
# COMPACT_ATOMS: atom_id res chain seq x y z
N MET A 1 -7.71 -15.81 -21.76
CA MET A 1 -6.24 -15.62 -21.58
C MET A 1 -5.71 -16.81 -20.81
N ASP A 2 -4.78 -17.56 -21.37
CA ASP A 2 -4.25 -18.77 -20.72
C ASP A 2 -3.46 -18.38 -19.47
N MET A 3 -3.45 -19.23 -18.42
CA MET A 3 -2.65 -19.03 -17.19
C MET A 3 -1.16 -18.75 -17.51
N LYS A 4 -0.66 -19.21 -18.65
CA LYS A 4 0.66 -18.89 -19.20
C LYS A 4 0.82 -17.40 -19.60
N GLN A 5 -0.27 -16.69 -19.84
CA GLN A 5 -0.26 -15.25 -20.18
C GLN A 5 -0.48 -14.36 -18.96
N LEU A 6 -1.13 -14.88 -17.90
CA LEU A 6 -1.36 -14.15 -16.65
C LEU A 6 -0.10 -14.07 -15.79
N PHE A 7 0.67 -15.17 -15.75
CA PHE A 7 1.92 -15.25 -14.97
C PHE A 7 2.95 -14.16 -15.32
N PRO A 8 3.26 -13.87 -16.60
CA PRO A 8 4.20 -12.79 -16.93
C PRO A 8 3.66 -11.41 -16.60
N ILE A 9 2.35 -11.18 -16.62
CA ILE A 9 1.74 -9.90 -16.24
C ILE A 9 1.90 -9.68 -14.73
N ILE A 10 1.62 -10.67 -13.90
CA ILE A 10 1.81 -10.63 -12.45
C ILE A 10 3.30 -10.45 -12.12
N LEU A 11 4.18 -11.16 -12.81
CA LEU A 11 5.63 -11.04 -12.65
C LEU A 11 6.15 -9.66 -13.07
N LEU A 12 5.61 -9.09 -14.15
CA LEU A 12 5.95 -7.74 -14.62
C LEU A 12 5.54 -6.68 -13.59
N PHE A 13 4.34 -6.78 -13.01
CA PHE A 13 3.90 -5.89 -11.94
C PHE A 13 4.76 -6.04 -10.67
N PHE A 14 5.19 -7.25 -10.33
CA PHE A 14 6.08 -7.50 -9.21
C PHE A 14 7.47 -6.88 -9.45
N ILE A 15 8.01 -6.98 -10.66
CA ILE A 15 9.28 -6.36 -11.06
C ILE A 15 9.16 -4.83 -11.09
N LEU A 16 8.05 -4.27 -11.59
CA LEU A 16 7.80 -2.82 -11.59
C LEU A 16 7.69 -2.27 -10.15
N PHE A 17 7.05 -3.01 -9.26
CA PHE A 17 6.93 -2.64 -7.85
C PHE A 17 8.28 -2.62 -7.13
N LEU A 18 9.16 -3.57 -7.42
CA LEU A 18 10.54 -3.59 -6.92
C LEU A 18 11.41 -2.45 -7.51
N ALA A 19 11.11 -1.99 -8.71
CA ALA A 19 11.85 -0.92 -9.38
C ALA A 19 11.52 0.49 -8.86
N VAL A 20 10.35 0.71 -8.25
CA VAL A 20 9.93 2.01 -7.70
C VAL A 20 10.69 2.40 -6.42
N SER A 21 11.37 1.46 -5.77
CA SER A 21 12.12 1.69 -4.52
C SER A 21 13.45 2.46 -4.68
N SER A 22 13.79 2.94 -5.87
CA SER A 22 15.13 3.50 -6.16
C SER A 22 15.11 4.91 -6.75
N VAL A 23 14.15 5.75 -6.41
CA VAL A 23 14.25 7.18 -6.73
C VAL A 23 14.94 7.90 -5.57
N SER A 24 16.26 7.88 -5.55
CA SER A 24 17.06 8.82 -4.77
C SER A 24 16.97 10.18 -5.47
N ALA A 25 16.36 11.16 -4.84
CA ALA A 25 16.59 12.55 -5.21
C ALA A 25 18.07 12.84 -4.96
N ASP A 26 18.78 13.27 -5.99
CA ASP A 26 20.17 13.75 -5.90
C ASP A 26 20.09 15.15 -5.27
N ASP A 27 20.09 15.21 -3.93
CA ASP A 27 20.23 16.45 -3.20
C ASP A 27 21.72 16.76 -3.14
N ASP A 28 22.15 17.84 -3.78
CA ASP A 28 23.56 18.34 -3.78
C ASP A 28 24.09 18.62 -2.36
N LYS A 29 23.27 18.42 -1.32
CA LYS A 29 23.55 18.74 0.06
C LYS A 29 23.01 17.69 1.02
N SER A 30 23.90 16.97 1.72
CA SER A 30 23.54 15.95 2.72
C SER A 30 24.52 15.93 3.87
N TYR A 31 24.11 15.37 5.01
CA TYR A 31 24.99 15.07 6.12
C TYR A 31 24.61 13.75 6.78
N THR A 32 25.59 13.13 7.43
CA THR A 32 25.42 11.93 8.27
C THR A 32 25.98 12.20 9.67
N ILE A 33 25.44 11.46 10.65
CA ILE A 33 26.06 11.31 11.96
C ILE A 33 26.64 9.90 11.98
N ASP A 34 27.95 9.82 11.81
CA ASP A 34 28.63 8.54 11.64
C ASP A 34 28.69 7.78 12.97
N GLN A 35 28.96 8.51 14.06
CA GLN A 35 29.02 7.97 15.41
C GLN A 35 28.63 9.04 16.45
N ALA A 36 28.04 8.61 17.56
CA ALA A 36 27.80 9.43 18.73
C ALA A 36 28.40 8.76 19.97
N PHE A 37 29.02 9.57 20.83
CA PHE A 37 29.50 9.16 22.16
C PHE A 37 28.70 9.94 23.20
N ILE A 38 28.05 9.21 24.12
CA ILE A 38 27.20 9.80 25.15
C ILE A 38 27.63 9.31 26.51
N ASP A 39 28.27 10.18 27.29
CA ASP A 39 28.72 9.90 28.64
C ASP A 39 27.78 10.56 29.66
N LEU A 40 27.21 9.75 30.52
CA LEU A 40 26.30 10.16 31.58
C LEU A 40 26.93 9.91 32.92
N THR A 41 27.00 10.91 33.79
CA THR A 41 27.47 10.75 35.16
C THR A 41 26.40 11.19 36.15
N VAL A 42 25.85 10.25 36.90
CA VAL A 42 24.89 10.49 37.99
C VAL A 42 25.66 10.75 39.27
N ALA A 43 25.56 11.94 39.81
CA ALA A 43 26.17 12.30 41.10
C ALA A 43 25.27 11.89 42.28
N SER A 44 25.87 11.69 43.46
CA SER A 44 25.12 11.31 44.67
C SER A 44 24.12 12.38 45.15
N ASN A 45 24.26 13.63 44.71
CA ASN A 45 23.29 14.72 44.96
C ASN A 45 22.16 14.79 43.97
N GLY A 46 22.06 13.82 43.03
CA GLY A 46 21.00 13.73 42.03
C GLY A 46 21.22 14.56 40.74
N LEU A 47 22.39 15.25 40.62
CA LEU A 47 22.77 15.93 39.39
C LEU A 47 23.14 14.90 38.32
N LEU A 48 22.67 15.10 37.07
CA LEU A 48 23.14 14.36 35.92
C LEU A 48 24.07 15.25 35.10
N HIS A 49 25.33 14.88 34.99
CA HIS A 49 26.28 15.49 34.06
C HIS A 49 26.26 14.69 32.75
N VAL A 50 26.23 15.41 31.64
CA VAL A 50 26.13 14.83 30.26
C VAL A 50 27.25 15.41 29.42
N ASP A 51 28.03 14.50 28.81
CA ASP A 51 28.97 14.81 27.75
C ASP A 51 28.55 14.07 26.47
N GLU A 52 28.32 14.84 25.41
CA GLU A 52 27.91 14.31 24.08
C GLU A 52 29.01 14.68 23.08
N GLN A 53 29.40 13.71 22.23
CA GLN A 53 30.17 13.93 21.02
C GLN A 53 29.41 13.39 19.82
N PHE A 54 29.32 14.19 18.76
CA PHE A 54 28.71 13.78 17.51
C PHE A 54 29.71 13.95 16.37
N ASP A 55 29.99 12.87 15.65
CA ASP A 55 30.89 12.88 14.51
C ASP A 55 30.06 13.00 13.22
N TYR A 56 30.12 14.19 12.61
CA TYR A 56 29.39 14.54 11.40
C TYR A 56 30.26 14.42 10.17
N THR A 57 29.68 13.94 9.07
CA THR A 57 30.23 14.08 7.70
C THR A 57 29.28 14.90 6.86
N PHE A 58 29.74 16.05 6.37
CA PHE A 58 28.97 16.99 5.55
C PHE A 58 29.37 16.90 4.07
N LYS A 59 28.36 16.90 3.19
CA LYS A 59 28.47 17.07 1.75
C LYS A 59 27.74 18.35 1.36
N GLY A 60 28.42 19.27 0.68
CA GLY A 60 27.90 20.62 0.41
C GLY A 60 28.18 21.63 1.54
N THR A 61 27.60 22.82 1.46
CA THR A 61 27.86 23.93 2.40
C THR A 61 26.84 24.00 3.52
N TYR A 62 27.29 24.01 4.77
CA TYR A 62 26.44 24.08 5.96
C TYR A 62 26.77 25.30 6.83
N ASN A 63 25.77 25.76 7.61
CA ASN A 63 25.91 26.84 8.59
C ASN A 63 26.20 26.32 10.01
N GLY A 64 25.92 25.04 10.28
CA GLY A 64 26.00 24.43 11.62
C GLY A 64 24.96 23.33 11.80
N VAL A 65 24.80 22.92 13.06
CA VAL A 65 23.90 21.85 13.50
C VAL A 65 22.98 22.35 14.61
N TYR A 66 21.91 21.60 14.85
CA TYR A 66 20.98 21.81 15.97
C TYR A 66 21.07 20.62 16.92
N ARG A 67 20.90 20.88 18.23
CA ARG A 67 20.68 19.87 19.25
C ARG A 67 19.50 20.32 20.11
N ASP A 68 18.41 19.64 20.00
CA ASP A 68 17.19 19.87 20.76
C ASP A 68 17.13 18.86 21.90
N ILE A 69 17.15 19.36 23.16
CA ILE A 69 17.14 18.53 24.37
C ILE A 69 15.77 18.67 25.03
N PRO A 70 14.92 17.61 24.98
CA PRO A 70 13.59 17.66 25.60
C PRO A 70 13.73 17.71 27.13
N LEU A 71 12.96 18.59 27.79
CA LEU A 71 12.88 18.76 29.23
C LEU A 71 11.47 18.38 29.71
N LYS A 72 11.40 17.45 30.66
CA LYS A 72 10.13 17.14 31.34
C LYS A 72 9.83 18.27 32.36
N SER A 73 8.58 18.36 32.81
CA SER A 73 8.15 19.36 33.78
C SER A 73 9.00 19.33 35.06
N GLY A 74 9.63 20.47 35.36
CA GLY A 74 10.52 20.65 36.51
C GLY A 74 12.00 20.31 36.27
N GLU A 75 12.35 19.72 35.12
CA GLU A 75 13.74 19.53 34.71
C GLU A 75 14.35 20.85 34.26
N SER A 76 15.65 21.02 34.48
CA SER A 76 16.42 22.18 34.01
C SER A 76 17.81 21.76 33.57
N ILE A 77 18.40 22.59 32.70
CA ILE A 77 19.72 22.36 32.10
C ILE A 77 20.56 23.61 32.27
N ASP A 78 21.79 23.43 32.79
CA ASP A 78 22.74 24.49 33.07
C ASP A 78 24.15 24.14 32.55
N ASN A 79 25.09 25.09 32.67
CA ASN A 79 26.51 24.91 32.40
C ASN A 79 26.86 24.40 30.99
N ILE A 80 26.04 24.78 29.98
CA ILE A 80 26.20 24.30 28.60
C ILE A 80 27.52 24.85 28.02
N LYS A 81 28.37 23.93 27.53
CA LYS A 81 29.61 24.22 26.83
C LYS A 81 29.63 23.48 25.52
N VAL A 82 30.18 24.13 24.49
CA VAL A 82 30.31 23.55 23.14
C VAL A 82 31.74 23.77 22.64
N SER A 83 32.31 22.72 22.06
CA SER A 83 33.57 22.79 21.31
C SER A 83 33.46 21.92 20.06
N ALA A 84 34.43 22.07 19.15
CA ALA A 84 34.45 21.25 17.94
C ALA A 84 35.89 20.98 17.47
N ILE A 85 36.09 19.87 16.82
CA ILE A 85 37.29 19.53 16.07
C ILE A 85 36.92 19.57 14.58
N GLY A 86 37.71 20.27 13.77
CA GLY A 86 37.45 20.46 12.33
C GLY A 86 36.60 21.69 12.00
N ALA A 87 36.13 22.44 13.01
CA ALA A 87 35.38 23.70 12.82
C ALA A 87 35.52 24.59 14.07
N TYR A 88 35.16 25.87 13.92
CA TYR A 88 35.06 26.86 14.99
C TYR A 88 33.60 27.07 15.37
N PRO A 89 33.14 26.59 16.55
CA PRO A 89 31.72 26.63 16.91
C PRO A 89 31.32 27.94 17.55
N VAL A 90 30.09 28.41 17.28
CA VAL A 90 29.44 29.52 18.00
C VAL A 90 28.05 29.06 18.43
N LEU A 91 27.82 29.01 19.74
CA LEU A 91 26.56 28.56 20.35
C LEU A 91 25.58 29.73 20.47
N LYS A 92 24.35 29.49 19.99
CA LYS A 92 23.13 30.20 20.37
C LYS A 92 22.16 29.24 21.03
N GLN A 93 21.55 29.65 22.13
CA GLN A 93 20.62 28.82 22.88
C GLN A 93 19.31 29.56 23.15
N SER A 94 18.23 28.82 23.12
CA SER A 94 16.87 29.25 23.52
C SER A 94 16.17 28.10 24.24
N GLU A 95 15.04 28.41 24.89
CA GLU A 95 14.19 27.39 25.50
C GLU A 95 12.75 27.73 25.15
N GLU A 96 12.08 26.78 24.57
CA GLU A 96 10.70 26.93 24.06
C GLU A 96 10.00 25.58 24.10
N ASN A 97 8.71 25.56 24.43
CA ASN A 97 7.87 24.37 24.40
C ASN A 97 8.41 23.14 25.18
N GLY A 98 9.14 23.38 26.27
CA GLY A 98 9.72 22.28 27.05
C GLY A 98 10.97 21.64 26.40
N GLN A 99 11.64 22.36 25.50
CA GLN A 99 12.87 21.92 24.85
C GLN A 99 13.94 23.00 25.02
N LYS A 100 15.15 22.57 25.23
CA LYS A 100 16.36 23.42 25.16
C LYS A 100 16.94 23.30 23.77
N HIS A 101 16.86 24.38 22.98
CA HIS A 101 17.34 24.45 21.61
C HIS A 101 18.80 24.99 21.61
N LEU A 102 19.73 24.18 21.14
CA LEU A 102 21.12 24.55 20.93
C LEU A 102 21.38 24.66 19.43
N LYS A 103 21.55 25.88 18.92
CA LYS A 103 21.98 26.15 17.56
C LYS A 103 23.47 26.39 17.54
N ILE A 104 24.24 25.47 16.98
CA ILE A 104 25.70 25.48 16.96
C ILE A 104 26.13 25.85 15.53
N PHE A 105 26.51 27.11 15.33
CA PHE A 105 27.08 27.53 14.06
C PHE A 105 28.50 26.99 13.95
N LEU A 106 28.87 26.49 12.79
CA LEU A 106 30.17 25.91 12.51
C LEU A 106 30.84 26.71 11.38
N TYR A 107 32.06 27.20 11.69
CA TYR A 107 32.84 27.99 10.73
C TYR A 107 34.13 27.25 10.40
N ALA A 108 34.60 27.41 9.15
CA ALA A 108 35.88 26.85 8.71
C ALA A 108 37.11 27.68 9.18
N ASP A 109 36.88 28.89 9.70
CA ASP A 109 37.92 29.81 10.16
C ASP A 109 37.60 30.42 11.52
N GLU A 110 38.61 30.76 12.27
CA GLU A 110 38.51 31.36 13.61
C GLU A 110 37.82 32.74 13.59
N ALA A 111 37.91 33.46 12.45
CA ALA A 111 37.25 34.74 12.27
C ALA A 111 35.76 34.64 12.05
N HIS A 112 35.19 33.43 11.97
CA HIS A 112 33.77 33.11 11.76
C HIS A 112 33.21 33.73 10.45
N THR A 113 34.00 33.77 9.38
CA THR A 113 33.63 34.36 8.09
C THR A 113 33.26 33.33 7.06
N LYS A 114 33.77 32.11 7.14
CA LYS A 114 33.59 31.05 6.14
C LYS A 114 32.76 29.91 6.70
N LYS A 115 31.77 29.50 5.96
CA LYS A 115 30.95 28.31 6.27
C LYS A 115 31.76 27.04 6.05
N ILE A 116 31.38 25.95 6.71
CA ILE A 116 31.96 24.64 6.47
C ILE A 116 31.43 24.09 5.12
N HIS A 117 32.29 23.33 4.43
CA HIS A 117 31.97 22.73 3.13
C HIS A 117 32.74 21.42 2.95
N ASP A 118 32.04 20.35 2.55
CA ASP A 118 32.61 19.02 2.26
C ASP A 118 33.66 18.58 3.28
N CYS A 119 33.25 18.48 4.56
CA CYS A 119 34.17 18.19 5.67
C CYS A 119 33.54 17.29 6.71
N SER A 120 34.40 16.67 7.54
CA SER A 120 33.99 15.99 8.76
C SER A 120 34.29 16.87 9.97
N VAL A 121 33.35 16.90 10.91
CA VAL A 121 33.44 17.73 12.14
C VAL A 121 32.97 16.92 13.34
N SER A 122 33.75 16.86 14.39
CA SER A 122 33.29 16.33 15.69
C SER A 122 32.82 17.48 16.57
N VAL A 123 31.59 17.46 17.02
CA VAL A 123 30.98 18.47 17.91
C VAL A 123 30.84 17.88 19.29
N PHE A 124 31.35 18.59 20.29
CA PHE A 124 31.29 18.21 21.70
C PHE A 124 30.34 19.15 22.43
N ILE A 125 29.45 18.61 23.25
CA ILE A 125 28.48 19.34 24.05
C ILE A 125 28.53 18.79 25.47
N SER A 126 28.72 19.66 26.46
CA SER A 126 28.74 19.28 27.89
C SER A 126 27.69 20.12 28.62
N TYR A 127 26.94 19.52 29.54
CA TYR A 127 25.93 20.21 30.33
C TYR A 127 25.54 19.46 31.61
N ASP A 128 24.90 20.17 32.53
CA ASP A 128 24.34 19.62 33.75
C ASP A 128 22.83 19.67 33.74
N MET A 129 22.19 18.56 34.13
CA MET A 129 20.72 18.46 34.24
C MET A 129 20.31 18.24 35.72
N LYS A 130 19.25 18.95 36.13
CA LYS A 130 18.62 18.83 37.44
C LYS A 130 17.22 18.23 37.31
N ASN A 131 16.78 17.52 38.36
CA ASN A 131 15.49 16.89 38.50
C ASN A 131 15.21 15.77 37.48
N VAL A 132 16.23 15.27 36.79
CA VAL A 132 16.14 14.12 35.87
C VAL A 132 16.12 12.80 36.66
N VAL A 133 16.92 12.70 37.71
CA VAL A 133 16.85 11.59 38.64
C VAL A 133 15.63 11.78 39.56
N THR A 134 14.79 10.76 39.65
CA THR A 134 13.61 10.74 40.52
C THR A 134 13.86 9.81 41.70
N LEU A 135 13.73 10.30 42.93
CA LEU A 135 13.79 9.49 44.15
C LEU A 135 12.39 9.19 44.64
N PHE A 136 12.02 7.92 44.59
CA PHE A 136 10.79 7.35 45.17
C PHE A 136 11.07 6.87 46.62
N ASN A 137 10.05 6.35 47.31
CA ASN A 137 10.24 5.84 48.67
C ASN A 137 11.13 4.59 48.74
N ASP A 138 11.19 3.83 47.65
CA ASP A 138 11.81 2.49 47.54
C ASP A 138 13.02 2.44 46.57
N VAL A 139 13.17 3.42 45.67
CA VAL A 139 14.19 3.39 44.61
C VAL A 139 14.51 4.77 44.04
N GLY A 140 15.78 5.00 43.65
CA GLY A 140 16.14 6.08 42.73
C GLY A 140 16.07 5.62 41.29
N ALA A 141 15.49 6.42 40.40
CA ALA A 141 15.30 6.10 39.00
C ALA A 141 15.85 7.19 38.09
N LEU A 142 16.56 6.78 37.02
CA LEU A 142 16.95 7.61 35.88
C LEU A 142 16.37 6.99 34.64
N GLN A 143 15.56 7.75 33.90
CA GLN A 143 15.12 7.41 32.54
C GLN A 143 15.62 8.49 31.59
N TYR A 144 16.55 8.14 30.70
CA TYR A 144 17.24 9.06 29.82
C TYR A 144 17.26 8.57 28.39
N LYS A 145 16.82 9.45 27.45
CA LYS A 145 16.94 9.18 26.00
C LYS A 145 18.39 9.40 25.58
N ILE A 146 19.12 8.32 25.36
CA ILE A 146 20.51 8.36 24.86
C ILE A 146 20.49 8.85 23.40
N TRP A 147 19.53 8.37 22.60
CA TRP A 147 19.23 8.83 21.27
C TRP A 147 17.73 9.06 21.16
N GLY A 148 17.32 10.21 20.67
CA GLY A 148 15.91 10.60 20.61
C GLY A 148 15.35 10.58 19.19
N ASP A 149 14.04 10.73 19.09
CA ASP A 149 13.26 10.83 17.86
C ASP A 149 13.31 12.21 17.20
N GLU A 150 13.89 13.19 17.89
CA GLU A 150 14.05 14.57 17.43
C GLU A 150 15.13 14.76 16.34
N TRP A 151 15.95 13.74 16.06
CA TRP A 151 17.01 13.81 15.06
C TRP A 151 16.49 13.72 13.63
N ASP A 152 16.95 14.64 12.76
CA ASP A 152 16.58 14.67 11.33
C ASP A 152 17.18 13.51 10.51
N VAL A 153 18.26 12.89 11.02
CA VAL A 153 18.94 11.74 10.42
C VAL A 153 19.16 10.66 11.47
N GLY A 154 19.33 9.43 11.01
CA GLY A 154 19.80 8.34 11.88
C GLY A 154 21.27 8.50 12.26
N VAL A 155 21.79 7.61 13.13
CA VAL A 155 23.19 7.53 13.51
C VAL A 155 23.77 6.17 13.15
N GLY A 156 25.05 6.14 12.73
CA GLY A 156 25.75 4.92 12.39
C GLY A 156 25.97 3.99 13.58
N SER A 157 26.35 4.54 14.73
CA SER A 157 26.42 3.84 16.03
C SER A 157 26.39 4.84 17.18
N VAL A 158 25.94 4.38 18.35
CA VAL A 158 26.04 5.13 19.62
C VAL A 158 26.86 4.32 20.60
N ILE A 159 27.88 4.94 21.15
CA ILE A 159 28.70 4.41 22.27
C ILE A 159 28.31 5.18 23.51
N THR A 160 27.87 4.47 24.52
CA THR A 160 27.40 5.08 25.77
C THR A 160 28.18 4.56 26.97
N SER A 161 28.53 5.47 27.89
CA SER A 161 29.04 5.15 29.20
C SER A 161 28.19 5.86 30.27
N ILE A 162 27.72 5.11 31.26
CA ILE A 162 26.86 5.64 32.32
C ILE A 162 27.51 5.34 33.67
N THR A 163 27.99 6.36 34.35
CA THR A 163 28.59 6.26 35.66
C THR A 163 27.54 6.55 36.72
N LEU A 164 27.45 5.65 37.72
CA LEU A 164 26.44 5.66 38.79
C LEU A 164 27.07 6.06 40.11
N PRO A 165 26.32 6.65 41.06
CA PRO A 165 26.85 7.09 42.37
C PRO A 165 27.23 5.94 43.31
N GLY A 166 26.76 4.73 43.06
CA GLY A 166 27.06 3.53 43.84
C GLY A 166 27.30 2.31 42.92
N ASN A 167 27.77 1.22 43.54
CA ASN A 167 28.20 0.03 42.80
C ASN A 167 27.44 -1.26 43.14
N LYS A 168 26.36 -1.19 43.94
CA LYS A 168 25.63 -2.37 44.39
C LYS A 168 24.17 -2.28 44.02
N ASN A 169 23.62 -3.41 43.59
CA ASN A 169 22.19 -3.59 43.36
C ASN A 169 21.56 -2.63 42.32
N ASN A 170 22.34 -2.06 41.42
CA ASN A 170 21.83 -1.30 40.28
C ASN A 170 21.18 -2.24 39.29
N THR A 171 20.01 -1.85 38.79
CA THR A 171 19.34 -2.56 37.72
C THR A 171 19.20 -1.62 36.53
N TYR A 172 19.54 -2.07 35.32
CA TYR A 172 19.45 -1.23 34.15
C TYR A 172 18.82 -1.97 32.98
N PHE A 173 18.11 -1.21 32.13
CA PHE A 173 17.51 -1.63 30.92
C PHE A 173 17.89 -0.64 29.81
N LEU A 174 18.24 -1.19 28.64
CA LEU A 174 18.51 -0.45 27.43
C LEU A 174 17.44 -0.84 26.41
N ASN A 175 16.69 0.13 25.91
CA ASN A 175 15.50 -0.11 25.12
C ASN A 175 15.43 0.82 23.88
N PRO A 176 15.18 0.27 22.67
CA PRO A 176 15.02 -1.15 22.36
C PRO A 176 16.33 -1.94 22.43
N GLY A 177 16.26 -3.13 23.00
CA GLY A 177 17.44 -4.00 23.15
C GLY A 177 17.98 -4.52 21.82
N GLU A 178 17.21 -4.47 20.76
CA GLU A 178 17.59 -4.90 19.40
C GLU A 178 18.71 -4.06 18.79
N TYR A 179 18.88 -2.80 19.20
CA TYR A 179 19.99 -1.96 18.76
C TYR A 179 21.30 -2.25 19.50
N THR A 180 21.25 -2.85 20.70
CA THR A 180 22.42 -3.09 21.54
C THR A 180 23.24 -4.27 21.01
N VAL A 181 24.46 -4.02 20.53
CA VAL A 181 25.44 -5.06 20.10
C VAL A 181 26.31 -5.52 21.24
N ASN A 182 26.83 -4.57 22.01
CA ASN A 182 27.67 -4.83 23.14
C ASN A 182 27.17 -4.09 24.39
N LYS A 183 27.19 -4.76 25.52
CA LYS A 183 26.93 -4.13 26.84
C LYS A 183 27.77 -4.79 27.91
N ASN A 184 28.27 -3.95 28.83
CA ASN A 184 29.01 -4.42 30.00
C ASN A 184 28.65 -3.57 31.21
N SER A 185 28.81 -4.13 32.40
CA SER A 185 28.68 -3.38 33.66
C SER A 185 29.63 -3.92 34.70
N ASN A 186 30.34 -3.03 35.37
CA ASN A 186 31.16 -3.34 36.52
C ASN A 186 30.48 -2.96 37.85
N GLY A 187 29.18 -2.66 37.81
CA GLY A 187 28.37 -2.23 38.95
C GLY A 187 28.33 -0.70 39.14
N THR A 188 29.40 0.02 38.83
CA THR A 188 29.44 1.49 38.87
C THR A 188 29.26 2.10 37.50
N THR A 189 29.83 1.48 36.48
CA THR A 189 29.75 1.98 35.10
C THR A 189 29.06 0.95 34.22
N ILE A 190 28.10 1.41 33.42
CA ILE A 190 27.42 0.67 32.38
C ILE A 190 27.93 1.19 31.04
N THR A 191 28.43 0.31 30.19
CA THR A 191 28.83 0.67 28.84
C THR A 191 27.95 -0.07 27.84
N ALA A 192 27.59 0.58 26.74
CA ALA A 192 26.82 -0.01 25.65
C ALA A 192 27.27 0.55 24.31
N GLU A 193 27.13 -0.29 23.27
CA GLU A 193 27.35 0.06 21.87
C GLU A 193 26.16 -0.42 21.07
N THR A 194 25.73 0.39 20.12
CA THR A 194 24.57 0.07 19.26
C THR A 194 25.00 -0.21 17.83
N THR A 195 24.14 -0.91 17.08
CA THR A 195 24.11 -0.84 15.61
C THR A 195 23.62 0.54 15.16
N SER A 196 23.48 0.76 13.85
CA SER A 196 22.84 1.97 13.36
C SER A 196 21.42 2.11 13.90
N ILE A 197 21.07 3.32 14.32
CA ILE A 197 19.72 3.69 14.76
C ILE A 197 19.11 4.56 13.65
N PRO A 198 17.99 4.13 13.03
CA PRO A 198 17.32 4.90 12.00
C PRO A 198 16.78 6.25 12.52
N ARG A 199 16.47 7.17 11.59
CA ARG A 199 15.73 8.39 11.89
C ARG A 199 14.38 8.09 12.54
N GLY A 200 14.00 8.88 13.56
CA GLY A 200 12.72 8.75 14.27
C GLY A 200 12.68 7.63 15.30
N GLU A 201 13.75 6.86 15.46
CA GLU A 201 13.85 5.80 16.46
C GLU A 201 14.51 6.32 17.75
N ILE A 202 14.09 5.73 18.87
CA ILE A 202 14.56 6.10 20.21
C ILE A 202 15.49 5.00 20.73
N TYR A 203 16.54 5.39 21.47
CA TYR A 203 17.31 4.50 22.31
C TYR A 203 17.46 5.11 23.68
N GLU A 204 16.96 4.44 24.72
CA GLU A 204 16.92 4.97 26.09
C GLU A 204 17.51 4.01 27.10
N ALA A 205 18.03 4.58 28.20
CA ALA A 205 18.39 3.85 29.41
C ALA A 205 17.37 4.12 30.51
N LEU A 206 16.91 3.05 31.16
CA LEU A 206 16.21 3.08 32.43
C LEU A 206 17.09 2.44 33.49
N ILE A 207 17.43 3.18 34.55
CA ILE A 207 18.31 2.72 35.58
C ILE A 207 17.64 2.89 36.95
N LEU A 208 17.63 1.81 37.73
CA LEU A 208 17.13 1.76 39.10
C LEU A 208 18.29 1.61 40.03
N MET A 209 18.43 2.54 41.00
CA MET A 209 19.53 2.67 41.93
C MET A 209 19.03 2.62 43.36
N PRO A 210 19.81 2.05 44.32
CA PRO A 210 19.46 2.10 45.74
C PRO A 210 19.43 3.53 46.27
N LEU A 211 18.48 3.86 47.14
CA LEU A 211 18.38 5.17 47.76
C LEU A 211 19.63 5.50 48.61
N SER A 212 20.32 4.49 49.13
CA SER A 212 21.56 4.64 49.90
C SER A 212 22.72 5.31 49.11
N ASP A 213 22.63 5.29 47.79
CA ASP A 213 23.67 5.86 46.93
C ASP A 213 23.51 7.39 46.77
N PHE A 214 22.38 7.93 47.23
CA PHE A 214 22.07 9.35 47.17
C PHE A 214 22.28 10.02 48.54
N LYS A 215 23.08 11.05 48.52
CA LYS A 215 23.33 11.90 49.70
C LYS A 215 22.99 13.33 49.34
N ASP A 216 22.25 14.00 50.24
CA ASP A 216 21.85 15.40 50.04
C ASP A 216 21.30 15.65 48.62
N ALA A 217 20.38 14.80 48.17
CA ALA A 217 19.91 14.74 46.78
C ALA A 217 19.11 16.00 46.33
N THR A 218 19.76 17.16 46.45
CA THR A 218 19.18 18.49 46.21
C THR A 218 18.77 18.70 44.77
N TYR A 219 19.39 17.99 43.83
CA TYR A 219 19.13 18.08 42.40
C TYR A 219 18.28 16.93 41.84
N ALA A 220 17.76 16.07 42.72
CA ALA A 220 16.82 15.03 42.33
C ALA A 220 15.39 15.49 42.57
N LYS A 221 14.47 14.97 41.76
CA LYS A 221 13.04 15.09 41.97
C LYS A 221 12.59 14.08 43.02
N HIS A 222 11.86 14.54 44.05
CA HIS A 222 11.33 13.67 45.10
C HIS A 222 9.86 13.37 44.88
N VAL A 223 9.48 12.08 44.96
CA VAL A 223 8.12 11.60 44.80
C VAL A 223 7.76 10.68 45.96
N ASN A 224 6.75 11.04 46.73
CA ASN A 224 6.36 10.32 47.93
C ASN A 224 5.39 9.16 47.61
N GLU A 225 5.86 8.19 46.82
CA GLU A 225 5.22 6.91 46.53
C GLU A 225 6.27 5.83 46.24
N ASP A 226 5.89 4.56 46.29
CA ASP A 226 6.75 3.46 45.85
C ASP A 226 6.78 3.42 44.32
N GLY A 227 7.96 3.40 43.72
CA GLY A 227 8.16 3.57 42.29
C GLY A 227 8.60 2.34 41.54
N LYS A 228 9.35 1.44 42.19
CA LYS A 228 10.02 0.33 41.49
C LYS A 228 9.10 -0.57 40.69
N ASP A 229 8.04 -1.11 41.33
CA ASP A 229 7.14 -2.03 40.68
C ASP A 229 6.33 -1.36 39.58
N LYS A 230 5.93 -0.09 39.79
CA LYS A 230 5.22 0.71 38.79
C LYS A 230 6.09 0.96 37.54
N ILE A 231 7.36 1.32 37.73
CA ILE A 231 8.31 1.56 36.66
C ILE A 231 8.57 0.29 35.85
N LEU A 232 8.84 -0.83 36.55
CA LEU A 232 9.06 -2.14 35.91
C LEU A 232 7.84 -2.62 35.13
N LYS A 233 6.64 -2.43 35.70
CA LYS A 233 5.40 -2.76 35.01
C LYS A 233 5.23 -1.93 33.73
N ASN A 234 5.39 -0.61 33.82
CA ASN A 234 5.28 0.27 32.66
C ASN A 234 6.29 -0.09 31.57
N LEU A 235 7.53 -0.42 31.94
CA LEU A 235 8.55 -0.88 30.99
C LEU A 235 8.12 -2.18 30.29
N ASN A 236 7.66 -3.18 31.05
CA ASN A 236 7.21 -4.46 30.51
C ASN A 236 5.99 -4.28 29.60
N ASP A 237 5.03 -3.44 29.99
CA ASP A 237 3.86 -3.15 29.21
C ASP A 237 4.25 -2.46 27.87
N SER A 238 5.18 -1.51 27.89
CA SER A 238 5.71 -0.84 26.70
C SER A 238 6.42 -1.81 25.76
N ILE A 239 7.33 -2.65 26.30
CA ILE A 239 8.05 -3.67 25.51
C ILE A 239 7.07 -4.67 24.90
N SER A 240 6.11 -5.14 25.69
CA SER A 240 5.10 -6.11 25.22
C SER A 240 4.22 -5.54 24.14
N SER A 241 3.78 -4.28 24.29
CA SER A 241 3.00 -3.56 23.29
C SER A 241 3.78 -3.37 21.99
N ARG A 242 5.03 -2.90 22.08
CA ARG A 242 5.93 -2.74 20.93
C ARG A 242 6.10 -4.05 20.17
N ASN A 243 6.44 -5.14 20.88
CA ASN A 243 6.61 -6.47 20.29
C ASN A 243 5.34 -6.99 19.63
N PHE A 244 4.18 -6.80 20.30
CA PHE A 244 2.89 -7.21 19.75
C PHE A 244 2.61 -6.49 18.42
N TRP A 245 2.72 -5.18 18.39
CA TRP A 245 2.46 -4.40 17.18
C TRP A 245 3.48 -4.67 16.08
N ASN A 246 4.76 -4.75 16.42
CA ASN A 246 5.81 -5.06 15.44
C ASN A 246 5.59 -6.44 14.78
N THR A 247 5.20 -7.45 15.57
CA THR A 247 4.82 -8.77 15.06
C THR A 247 3.55 -8.71 14.21
N THR A 248 2.57 -7.92 14.63
CA THR A 248 1.32 -7.73 13.88
C THR A 248 1.57 -7.14 12.50
N TYR A 249 2.42 -6.09 12.40
CA TYR A 249 2.78 -5.51 11.11
C TYR A 249 3.50 -6.51 10.19
N LEU A 250 4.40 -7.32 10.75
CA LEU A 250 5.06 -8.39 10.02
C LEU A 250 4.04 -9.38 9.43
N ILE A 251 3.13 -9.86 10.28
CA ILE A 251 2.10 -10.84 9.87
C ILE A 251 1.17 -10.25 8.81
N LEU A 252 0.68 -9.03 9.00
CA LEU A 252 -0.20 -8.36 8.04
C LEU A 252 0.48 -8.18 6.67
N GLY A 253 1.74 -7.76 6.67
CA GLY A 253 2.50 -7.61 5.42
C GLY A 253 2.71 -8.95 4.72
N LEU A 254 3.12 -10.00 5.43
CA LEU A 254 3.31 -11.34 4.86
C LEU A 254 2.00 -11.96 4.34
N LEU A 255 0.90 -11.85 5.09
CA LEU A 255 -0.41 -12.34 4.64
C LEU A 255 -0.87 -11.61 3.37
N SER A 256 -0.59 -10.31 3.25
CA SER A 256 -0.88 -9.53 2.05
C SER A 256 -0.13 -10.07 0.82
N ILE A 257 1.15 -10.40 0.98
CA ILE A 257 1.98 -11.00 -0.09
C ILE A 257 1.49 -12.40 -0.48
N LEU A 258 0.92 -13.15 0.46
CA LEU A 258 0.38 -14.49 0.22
C LEU A 258 -1.02 -14.49 -0.41
N SER A 259 -1.64 -13.33 -0.61
CA SER A 259 -3.00 -13.19 -1.18
C SER A 259 -3.21 -13.89 -2.54
N PRO A 260 -2.21 -14.04 -3.46
CA PRO A 260 -2.39 -14.79 -4.71
C PRO A 260 -2.77 -16.27 -4.51
N ILE A 261 -2.43 -16.85 -3.37
CA ILE A 261 -2.81 -18.25 -3.04
C ILE A 261 -4.34 -18.39 -3.03
N GLY A 262 -5.05 -17.38 -2.52
CA GLY A 262 -6.52 -17.36 -2.53
C GLY A 262 -7.10 -17.36 -3.95
N ALA A 263 -6.49 -16.60 -4.86
CA ALA A 263 -6.88 -16.57 -6.26
C ALA A 263 -6.61 -17.90 -6.96
N ILE A 264 -5.44 -18.51 -6.71
CA ILE A 264 -5.10 -19.84 -7.25
C ILE A 264 -6.10 -20.88 -6.75
N PHE A 265 -6.44 -20.87 -5.47
CA PHE A 265 -7.43 -21.81 -4.92
C PHE A 265 -8.82 -21.61 -5.55
N THR A 266 -9.24 -20.35 -5.74
CA THR A 266 -10.51 -20.02 -6.41
C THR A 266 -10.53 -20.57 -7.86
N TYR A 267 -9.42 -20.36 -8.60
CA TYR A 267 -9.28 -20.91 -9.96
C TYR A 267 -9.34 -22.44 -9.98
N LEU A 268 -8.62 -23.12 -9.09
CA LEU A 268 -8.60 -24.59 -9.05
C LEU A 268 -9.99 -25.17 -8.72
N LYS A 269 -10.77 -24.49 -7.92
CA LYS A 269 -12.10 -24.96 -7.51
C LYS A 269 -13.20 -24.61 -8.49
N TYR A 270 -13.17 -23.39 -9.06
CA TYR A 270 -14.29 -22.86 -9.85
C TYR A 270 -13.92 -22.55 -11.30
N GLY A 271 -12.65 -22.26 -11.62
CA GLY A 271 -12.21 -21.86 -12.96
C GLY A 271 -11.81 -23.04 -13.86
N ARG A 272 -11.67 -24.25 -13.32
CA ARG A 272 -11.30 -25.41 -14.15
C ARG A 272 -12.54 -25.94 -14.89
N GLU A 273 -12.45 -25.97 -16.21
CA GLU A 273 -13.53 -26.47 -17.05
C GLU A 273 -13.66 -27.99 -16.99
N PRO A 274 -14.88 -28.52 -17.09
CA PRO A 274 -15.11 -29.96 -17.20
C PRO A 274 -14.56 -30.50 -18.52
N LYS A 275 -14.04 -31.71 -18.49
CA LYS A 275 -13.71 -32.44 -19.72
C LYS A 275 -14.98 -32.91 -20.38
N VAL A 276 -15.11 -32.67 -21.68
CA VAL A 276 -16.19 -33.16 -22.52
C VAL A 276 -15.55 -34.03 -23.60
N ASP A 277 -15.96 -35.28 -23.65
CA ASP A 277 -15.57 -36.19 -24.72
C ASP A 277 -16.54 -35.96 -25.88
N TYR A 278 -16.05 -35.27 -26.92
CA TYR A 278 -16.80 -34.98 -28.14
C TYR A 278 -15.97 -35.42 -29.34
N ASP A 279 -16.44 -36.44 -30.06
CA ASP A 279 -15.77 -37.05 -31.23
C ASP A 279 -16.39 -36.62 -32.59
N GLY A 280 -17.34 -35.69 -32.57
CA GLY A 280 -18.00 -35.20 -33.77
C GLY A 280 -17.10 -34.33 -34.64
N ILE A 281 -16.87 -34.74 -35.89
CA ILE A 281 -16.09 -33.96 -36.88
C ILE A 281 -17.00 -32.95 -37.60
N TYR A 282 -18.29 -33.18 -37.63
CA TYR A 282 -19.28 -32.37 -38.33
C TYR A 282 -20.68 -32.58 -37.74
N GLU A 283 -21.36 -31.52 -37.33
CA GLU A 283 -22.76 -31.53 -36.92
C GLU A 283 -23.64 -30.81 -37.97
N ARG A 284 -24.82 -31.37 -38.23
CA ARG A 284 -25.83 -30.78 -39.12
C ARG A 284 -27.01 -30.21 -38.37
N GLU A 285 -27.13 -30.58 -37.08
CA GLU A 285 -28.25 -30.14 -36.24
C GLU A 285 -27.83 -28.87 -35.49
N LEU A 286 -28.80 -28.00 -35.22
CA LEU A 286 -28.57 -26.83 -34.40
C LEU A 286 -28.18 -27.29 -32.97
N PRO A 287 -27.12 -26.72 -32.39
CA PRO A 287 -26.63 -27.15 -31.07
C PRO A 287 -27.59 -26.78 -29.93
N SER A 288 -28.55 -25.88 -30.17
CA SER A 288 -29.58 -25.44 -29.23
C SER A 288 -30.83 -24.96 -30.00
N ASN A 289 -31.98 -25.01 -29.35
CA ASN A 289 -33.24 -24.41 -29.84
C ASN A 289 -33.38 -22.94 -29.43
N ASP A 290 -32.35 -22.36 -28.80
CA ASP A 290 -32.35 -20.96 -28.39
C ASP A 290 -32.17 -20.04 -29.60
N SER A 291 -32.69 -18.81 -29.48
CA SER A 291 -32.56 -17.84 -30.55
C SER A 291 -31.09 -17.42 -30.75
N PRO A 292 -30.66 -17.07 -31.98
CA PRO A 292 -29.27 -16.81 -32.32
C PRO A 292 -28.63 -15.70 -31.48
N GLU A 293 -29.39 -14.65 -31.12
CA GLU A 293 -28.93 -13.58 -30.29
C GLU A 293 -28.63 -14.03 -28.86
N ILE A 294 -29.42 -14.94 -28.30
CA ILE A 294 -29.19 -15.53 -26.98
C ILE A 294 -27.92 -16.38 -26.99
N ILE A 295 -27.76 -17.23 -28.00
CA ILE A 295 -26.52 -18.03 -28.14
C ILE A 295 -25.30 -17.13 -28.33
N ASN A 296 -25.40 -16.09 -29.18
CA ASN A 296 -24.34 -15.13 -29.38
C ASN A 296 -23.94 -14.42 -28.03
N ALA A 297 -24.96 -13.98 -27.28
CA ALA A 297 -24.74 -13.32 -25.99
C ALA A 297 -24.05 -14.24 -24.98
N LEU A 298 -24.37 -15.53 -24.97
CA LEU A 298 -23.83 -16.51 -24.03
C LEU A 298 -22.44 -17.01 -24.43
N ILE A 299 -22.12 -17.15 -25.72
CA ILE A 299 -20.92 -17.89 -26.15
C ILE A 299 -19.87 -17.01 -26.84
N ASP A 300 -20.28 -16.04 -27.68
CA ASP A 300 -19.33 -15.29 -28.53
C ASP A 300 -18.68 -14.09 -27.83
N ASN A 301 -19.13 -13.72 -26.64
CA ASN A 301 -18.56 -12.61 -25.86
C ASN A 301 -17.87 -13.07 -24.56
N LYS A 302 -16.61 -13.49 -24.66
CA LYS A 302 -15.81 -14.01 -23.55
C LYS A 302 -15.56 -13.00 -22.43
N ASP A 303 -15.53 -11.71 -22.77
CA ASP A 303 -15.26 -10.64 -21.80
C ASP A 303 -16.50 -10.26 -20.97
N SER A 304 -17.70 -10.58 -21.48
CA SER A 304 -18.96 -10.24 -20.81
C SER A 304 -20.08 -11.21 -21.23
N ILE A 305 -20.05 -12.39 -20.62
CA ILE A 305 -21.04 -13.45 -20.86
C ILE A 305 -22.45 -12.95 -20.55
N GLY A 306 -23.35 -13.09 -21.54
CA GLY A 306 -24.72 -12.61 -21.50
C GLY A 306 -24.94 -11.28 -22.22
N LYS A 307 -23.89 -10.65 -22.80
CA LYS A 307 -24.06 -9.47 -23.69
C LYS A 307 -23.91 -9.85 -25.15
N PRO A 308 -24.91 -9.56 -26.00
CA PRO A 308 -24.79 -9.78 -27.42
C PRO A 308 -23.85 -8.77 -28.08
N ASN A 309 -23.35 -9.11 -29.25
CA ASN A 309 -22.57 -8.22 -30.10
C ASN A 309 -23.27 -8.02 -31.46
N MET A 310 -22.62 -7.29 -32.39
CA MET A 310 -23.20 -7.00 -33.71
C MET A 310 -23.46 -8.27 -34.56
N LYS A 311 -22.69 -9.34 -34.34
CA LYS A 311 -22.96 -10.62 -35.03
C LYS A 311 -24.29 -11.22 -34.56
N GLY A 312 -24.59 -11.12 -33.25
CA GLY A 312 -25.89 -11.51 -32.71
C GLY A 312 -27.02 -10.70 -33.29
N PHE A 313 -26.84 -9.38 -33.45
CA PHE A 313 -27.82 -8.51 -34.10
C PHE A 313 -28.07 -8.92 -35.54
N GLN A 314 -27.04 -9.20 -36.33
CA GLN A 314 -27.15 -9.68 -37.70
C GLN A 314 -27.82 -11.06 -37.78
N ALA A 315 -27.45 -11.98 -36.88
CA ALA A 315 -28.03 -13.29 -36.82
C ALA A 315 -29.52 -13.26 -36.46
N SER A 316 -29.96 -12.32 -35.60
CA SER A 316 -31.38 -12.10 -35.31
C SER A 316 -32.17 -11.62 -36.54
N ILE A 317 -31.58 -10.74 -37.35
CA ILE A 317 -32.22 -10.32 -38.63
C ILE A 317 -32.42 -11.53 -39.51
N MET A 318 -31.42 -12.39 -39.68
CA MET A 318 -31.51 -13.59 -40.48
C MET A 318 -32.55 -14.59 -39.94
N ASN A 319 -32.65 -14.73 -38.63
CA ASN A 319 -33.67 -15.57 -37.99
C ASN A 319 -35.09 -15.03 -38.23
N LEU A 320 -35.29 -13.71 -38.18
CA LEU A 320 -36.60 -13.11 -38.51
C LEU A 320 -36.97 -13.29 -39.98
N ILE A 321 -35.97 -13.29 -40.86
CA ILE A 321 -36.20 -13.59 -42.29
C ILE A 321 -36.57 -15.06 -42.49
N ASP A 322 -35.86 -15.99 -41.87
CA ASP A 322 -36.12 -17.42 -41.95
C ASP A 322 -37.52 -17.78 -41.43
N ARG A 323 -37.96 -17.15 -40.36
CA ARG A 323 -39.29 -17.29 -39.76
C ARG A 323 -40.40 -16.55 -40.56
N GLY A 324 -40.04 -15.79 -41.60
CA GLY A 324 -40.98 -15.03 -42.43
C GLY A 324 -41.55 -13.77 -41.77
N ALA A 325 -41.02 -13.33 -40.63
CA ALA A 325 -41.40 -12.06 -40.01
C ALA A 325 -40.87 -10.85 -40.81
N LEU A 326 -39.68 -11.00 -41.37
CA LEU A 326 -39.07 -10.09 -42.34
C LEU A 326 -38.93 -10.81 -43.70
N ARG A 327 -38.91 -10.04 -44.79
CA ARG A 327 -38.56 -10.59 -46.09
C ARG A 327 -37.34 -9.89 -46.64
N MET A 328 -36.46 -10.66 -47.27
CA MET A 328 -35.27 -10.13 -47.93
C MET A 328 -35.43 -10.28 -49.44
N GLU A 329 -35.31 -9.18 -50.15
CA GLU A 329 -35.32 -9.14 -51.60
C GLU A 329 -33.99 -8.62 -52.13
N THR A 330 -33.55 -9.15 -53.25
CA THR A 330 -32.35 -8.72 -53.94
C THR A 330 -32.74 -8.04 -55.24
N GLN A 331 -32.35 -6.76 -55.39
CA GLN A 331 -32.56 -6.00 -56.57
C GLN A 331 -31.22 -5.73 -57.27
N GLU A 332 -31.18 -5.91 -58.59
CA GLU A 332 -29.99 -5.53 -59.36
C GLU A 332 -29.92 -4.00 -59.48
N ASN A 333 -28.76 -3.44 -59.16
CA ASN A 333 -28.53 -2.01 -59.35
C ASN A 333 -28.31 -1.74 -60.86
N MET A 334 -29.16 -0.91 -61.47
CA MET A 334 -29.03 -0.57 -62.91
C MET A 334 -27.74 0.20 -63.25
N ASP A 335 -27.10 0.78 -62.27
CA ASP A 335 -25.91 1.67 -62.43
C ASP A 335 -24.60 1.01 -61.99
N SER A 336 -24.65 -0.18 -61.35
CA SER A 336 -23.48 -0.93 -60.88
C SER A 336 -23.76 -2.44 -60.86
N GLU A 337 -22.67 -3.26 -60.90
CA GLU A 337 -22.78 -4.74 -60.74
C GLU A 337 -23.16 -5.18 -59.30
N GLU A 338 -23.38 -4.24 -58.36
CA GLU A 338 -23.68 -4.50 -56.97
C GLU A 338 -25.20 -4.83 -56.80
N LYS A 339 -25.48 -5.87 -56.02
CA LYS A 339 -26.84 -6.24 -55.63
C LYS A 339 -27.29 -5.40 -54.44
N ILE A 340 -28.46 -4.78 -54.55
CA ILE A 340 -29.12 -4.06 -53.49
C ILE A 340 -29.90 -5.05 -52.63
N LEU A 341 -29.61 -5.07 -51.30
CA LEU A 341 -30.35 -5.88 -50.34
C LEU A 341 -31.45 -5.03 -49.69
N LEU A 342 -32.68 -5.48 -49.85
CA LEU A 342 -33.88 -4.83 -49.34
C LEU A 342 -34.49 -5.69 -48.24
N ILE A 343 -34.86 -5.11 -47.11
CA ILE A 343 -35.62 -5.77 -46.03
C ILE A 343 -37.03 -5.15 -46.01
N ASP A 344 -38.03 -5.99 -46.17
CA ASP A 344 -39.45 -5.64 -46.11
C ASP A 344 -40.04 -6.00 -44.73
N PHE A 345 -40.69 -5.03 -44.08
CA PHE A 345 -41.30 -5.11 -42.76
C PHE A 345 -42.81 -5.35 -42.77
N ASN A 346 -43.44 -5.47 -43.91
CA ASN A 346 -44.92 -5.61 -44.04
C ASN A 346 -45.55 -6.77 -43.24
N ASN A 347 -44.77 -7.77 -42.84
CA ASN A 347 -45.30 -8.92 -42.11
C ASN A 347 -44.98 -8.91 -40.60
N VAL A 348 -44.32 -7.89 -40.13
CA VAL A 348 -43.84 -7.77 -38.71
C VAL A 348 -45.00 -7.80 -37.71
N ASP A 349 -46.11 -7.09 -38.01
CA ASP A 349 -47.26 -6.99 -37.11
C ASP A 349 -48.01 -8.30 -36.93
N ASN A 350 -47.85 -9.26 -37.86
CA ASN A 350 -48.47 -10.57 -37.81
C ASN A 350 -47.58 -11.63 -37.13
N ALA A 351 -46.34 -11.29 -36.78
CA ALA A 351 -45.38 -12.22 -36.19
C ALA A 351 -45.41 -12.14 -34.67
N ASP A 352 -45.30 -13.29 -34.00
CA ASP A 352 -45.08 -13.35 -32.56
C ASP A 352 -43.60 -13.11 -32.27
N LEU A 353 -43.28 -11.85 -31.89
CA LEU A 353 -41.92 -11.38 -31.64
C LEU A 353 -41.62 -11.27 -30.14
N SER A 354 -40.43 -11.70 -29.71
CA SER A 354 -39.90 -11.46 -28.39
C SER A 354 -39.64 -9.95 -28.13
N LEU A 355 -39.27 -9.58 -26.90
CA LEU A 355 -38.92 -8.19 -26.59
C LEU A 355 -37.63 -7.76 -27.29
N SER A 356 -36.65 -8.65 -27.39
CA SER A 356 -35.40 -8.40 -28.13
C SER A 356 -35.67 -8.22 -29.62
N GLU A 357 -36.49 -9.10 -30.23
CA GLU A 357 -36.85 -9.02 -31.66
C GLU A 357 -37.61 -7.72 -31.97
N LYS A 358 -38.57 -7.30 -31.14
CA LYS A 358 -39.24 -6.01 -31.26
C LYS A 358 -38.29 -4.83 -31.21
N SER A 359 -37.31 -4.88 -30.31
CA SER A 359 -36.30 -3.83 -30.20
C SER A 359 -35.36 -3.79 -31.40
N LEU A 360 -35.04 -4.94 -31.99
CA LEU A 360 -34.27 -5.02 -33.21
C LEU A 360 -35.05 -4.36 -34.39
N VAL A 361 -36.32 -4.67 -34.52
CA VAL A 361 -37.17 -4.03 -35.53
C VAL A 361 -37.22 -2.51 -35.30
N ASN A 362 -37.44 -2.06 -34.08
CA ASN A 362 -37.45 -0.65 -33.75
C ASN A 362 -36.12 0.08 -34.06
N ALA A 363 -34.99 -0.61 -33.98
CA ALA A 363 -33.69 -0.04 -34.32
C ALA A 363 -33.49 0.14 -35.84
N LEU A 364 -34.15 -0.67 -36.66
CA LEU A 364 -34.01 -0.63 -38.12
C LEU A 364 -35.15 0.12 -38.84
N TYR A 365 -36.38 0.01 -38.36
CA TYR A 365 -37.58 0.56 -38.97
C TYR A 365 -37.52 2.08 -39.24
N PRO A 366 -36.93 2.94 -38.38
CA PRO A 366 -36.82 4.37 -38.66
C PRO A 366 -36.01 4.73 -39.92
N PHE A 367 -35.24 3.78 -40.45
CA PHE A 367 -34.46 3.92 -41.69
C PHE A 367 -35.16 3.35 -42.93
N ALA A 368 -36.33 2.71 -42.76
CA ALA A 368 -37.13 2.19 -43.85
C ALA A 368 -37.95 3.31 -44.52
N GLU A 369 -38.19 3.17 -45.82
CA GLU A 369 -39.06 4.01 -46.63
C GLU A 369 -40.19 3.14 -47.20
N ASN A 370 -41.43 3.48 -46.91
CA ASN A 370 -42.59 2.66 -47.28
C ASN A 370 -42.43 1.19 -46.83
N GLU A 371 -42.00 0.99 -45.58
CA GLU A 371 -41.78 -0.34 -44.95
C GLU A 371 -40.64 -1.18 -45.57
N ILE A 372 -39.82 -0.58 -46.45
CA ILE A 372 -38.69 -1.25 -47.08
C ILE A 372 -37.39 -0.55 -46.66
N LEU A 373 -36.46 -1.28 -46.07
CA LEU A 373 -35.11 -0.81 -45.72
C LEU A 373 -34.12 -1.27 -46.79
N ASN A 374 -33.45 -0.29 -47.41
CA ASN A 374 -32.28 -0.56 -48.23
C ASN A 374 -31.02 -0.68 -47.34
N LEU A 375 -30.51 -1.89 -47.13
CA LEU A 375 -29.31 -2.17 -46.31
C LEU A 375 -28.05 -1.55 -46.92
N SER A 376 -27.96 -1.47 -48.26
CA SER A 376 -26.77 -0.89 -48.91
C SER A 376 -26.65 0.61 -48.61
N SER A 377 -27.78 1.33 -48.42
CA SER A 377 -27.82 2.74 -48.09
C SER A 377 -27.80 3.05 -46.56
N LEU A 378 -27.87 2.03 -45.71
CA LEU A 378 -27.95 2.20 -44.27
C LEU A 378 -26.69 2.90 -43.71
N ASN A 379 -25.50 2.55 -44.18
CA ASN A 379 -24.27 3.19 -43.79
C ASN A 379 -24.25 4.71 -44.11
N ASP A 380 -24.79 5.11 -45.25
CA ASP A 380 -24.89 6.51 -45.63
C ASP A 380 -25.87 7.27 -44.73
N LYS A 381 -27.02 6.63 -44.40
CA LYS A 381 -27.99 7.20 -43.43
C LYS A 381 -27.41 7.32 -42.03
N LEU A 382 -26.56 6.39 -41.60
CA LEU A 382 -25.85 6.39 -40.29
C LEU A 382 -24.62 7.33 -40.26
N SER A 383 -24.19 7.89 -41.40
CA SER A 383 -23.09 8.89 -41.39
C SER A 383 -23.48 10.20 -40.69
N SER A 384 -24.79 10.48 -40.58
CA SER A 384 -25.30 11.58 -39.76
C SER A 384 -25.18 11.28 -38.30
N GLN A 385 -24.53 12.19 -37.51
CA GLN A 385 -24.34 12.06 -36.04
C GLN A 385 -25.68 11.80 -35.31
N ARG A 386 -26.78 12.43 -35.75
CA ARG A 386 -28.10 12.24 -35.15
C ARG A 386 -28.59 10.82 -35.33
N ASN A 387 -28.51 10.29 -36.58
CA ASN A 387 -28.99 8.96 -36.90
C ASN A 387 -28.10 7.88 -36.22
N ALA A 388 -26.79 8.07 -36.24
CA ALA A 388 -25.86 7.17 -35.54
C ALA A 388 -26.15 7.08 -34.05
N LYS A 389 -26.45 8.23 -33.41
CA LYS A 389 -26.78 8.26 -31.97
C LYS A 389 -28.13 7.56 -31.71
N SER A 390 -29.17 7.82 -32.52
CA SER A 390 -30.45 7.13 -32.37
C SER A 390 -30.31 5.62 -32.55
N PHE A 391 -29.62 5.18 -33.59
CA PHE A 391 -29.37 3.75 -33.81
C PHE A 391 -28.60 3.12 -32.64
N GLN A 392 -27.61 3.82 -32.11
CA GLN A 392 -26.85 3.34 -30.96
C GLN A 392 -27.73 3.18 -29.70
N GLU A 393 -28.64 4.12 -29.44
CA GLU A 393 -29.60 4.04 -28.33
C GLU A 393 -30.53 2.84 -28.48
N ASP A 394 -31.07 2.64 -29.68
CA ASP A 394 -31.98 1.51 -30.01
C ASP A 394 -31.22 0.16 -29.98
N TYR A 395 -29.97 0.12 -30.49
CA TYR A 395 -29.11 -1.06 -30.40
C TYR A 395 -28.82 -1.41 -28.93
N ASN A 396 -28.52 -0.42 -28.08
CA ASN A 396 -28.29 -0.66 -26.65
C ASN A 396 -29.57 -1.21 -25.98
N THR A 397 -30.74 -0.70 -26.34
CA THR A 397 -32.04 -1.20 -25.86
C THR A 397 -32.24 -2.67 -26.27
N TRP A 398 -31.94 -3.00 -27.53
CA TRP A 398 -31.95 -4.40 -27.99
C TRP A 398 -30.97 -5.26 -27.17
N ALA A 399 -29.75 -4.82 -27.00
CA ALA A 399 -28.73 -5.56 -26.27
C ALA A 399 -29.12 -5.80 -24.81
N ASP A 400 -29.78 -4.82 -24.16
CA ASP A 400 -30.30 -4.96 -22.80
C ASP A 400 -31.46 -5.96 -22.70
N HIS A 401 -32.36 -5.98 -23.70
CA HIS A 401 -33.42 -6.99 -23.76
C HIS A 401 -32.84 -8.40 -23.95
N VAL A 402 -31.91 -8.60 -24.91
CA VAL A 402 -31.21 -9.88 -25.07
C VAL A 402 -30.49 -10.32 -23.80
N LYS A 403 -29.82 -9.39 -23.12
CA LYS A 403 -29.15 -9.66 -21.85
C LYS A 403 -30.13 -10.14 -20.77
N ASN A 404 -31.32 -9.52 -20.69
CA ASN A 404 -32.35 -9.92 -19.74
C ASN A 404 -32.94 -11.29 -20.08
N GLU A 405 -33.22 -11.55 -21.34
CA GLU A 405 -33.73 -12.84 -21.83
C GLU A 405 -32.70 -13.97 -21.64
N SER A 406 -31.41 -13.70 -21.89
CA SER A 406 -30.31 -14.66 -21.71
C SER A 406 -29.96 -14.92 -20.24
N SER A 407 -30.31 -13.99 -19.31
CA SER A 407 -29.93 -14.08 -17.91
C SER A 407 -30.45 -15.34 -17.21
N SER A 408 -31.67 -15.77 -17.53
CA SER A 408 -32.29 -16.99 -16.98
C SER A 408 -31.57 -18.26 -17.42
N LYS A 409 -31.00 -18.27 -18.63
CA LYS A 409 -30.29 -19.39 -19.22
C LYS A 409 -28.81 -19.41 -18.94
N ARG A 410 -28.24 -18.28 -18.49
CA ARG A 410 -26.82 -18.16 -18.22
C ARG A 410 -26.31 -19.24 -17.25
N SER A 411 -27.06 -19.55 -16.18
CA SER A 411 -26.64 -20.56 -15.19
C SER A 411 -26.63 -21.99 -15.74
N GLU A 412 -27.33 -22.27 -16.84
CA GLU A 412 -27.31 -23.55 -17.53
C GLU A 412 -26.00 -23.75 -18.29
N TYR A 413 -25.48 -22.71 -18.91
CA TYR A 413 -24.27 -22.74 -19.74
C TYR A 413 -22.99 -22.31 -19.04
N PHE A 414 -23.08 -21.46 -18.02
CA PHE A 414 -21.91 -20.89 -17.36
C PHE A 414 -22.07 -20.78 -15.84
N ASP A 415 -21.10 -21.32 -15.10
CA ASP A 415 -20.98 -21.20 -13.63
C ASP A 415 -20.08 -20.01 -13.27
N GLY A 416 -20.67 -18.86 -12.99
CA GLY A 416 -19.97 -17.62 -12.65
C GLY A 416 -19.59 -17.44 -11.16
N ARG A 417 -19.79 -18.46 -10.30
CA ARG A 417 -19.54 -18.34 -8.85
C ARG A 417 -18.10 -17.97 -8.54
N GLY A 418 -17.14 -18.51 -9.28
CA GLY A 418 -15.72 -18.20 -9.10
C GLY A 418 -15.39 -16.76 -9.48
N SER A 419 -15.96 -16.23 -10.56
CA SER A 419 -15.80 -14.84 -10.99
C SER A 419 -16.38 -13.87 -9.95
N THR A 420 -17.58 -14.15 -9.43
CA THR A 420 -18.17 -13.33 -8.35
C THR A 420 -17.31 -13.34 -7.09
N LEU A 421 -16.78 -14.51 -6.71
CA LEU A 421 -15.92 -14.65 -5.53
C LEU A 421 -14.62 -13.87 -5.70
N ILE A 422 -13.96 -13.97 -6.86
CA ILE A 422 -12.69 -13.28 -7.08
C ILE A 422 -12.87 -11.76 -7.15
N SER A 423 -13.98 -11.28 -7.72
CA SER A 423 -14.32 -9.85 -7.70
C SER A 423 -14.54 -9.33 -6.27
N ALA A 424 -15.22 -10.10 -5.42
CA ALA A 424 -15.39 -9.76 -4.02
C ALA A 424 -14.05 -9.75 -3.26
N ILE A 425 -13.17 -10.75 -3.51
CA ILE A 425 -11.81 -10.80 -2.95
C ILE A 425 -11.01 -9.58 -3.42
N GLY A 426 -11.09 -9.19 -4.70
CA GLY A 426 -10.43 -8.01 -5.24
C GLY A 426 -10.90 -6.73 -4.54
N PHE A 427 -12.20 -6.54 -4.38
CA PHE A 427 -12.74 -5.35 -3.71
C PHE A 427 -12.34 -5.26 -2.23
N LEU A 428 -12.47 -6.36 -1.48
CA LEU A 428 -12.04 -6.42 -0.08
C LEU A 428 -10.53 -6.27 0.06
N GLY A 429 -9.75 -6.93 -0.80
CA GLY A 429 -8.31 -6.84 -0.81
C GLY A 429 -7.81 -5.42 -1.07
N LEU A 430 -8.46 -4.67 -1.96
CA LEU A 430 -8.16 -3.25 -2.18
C LEU A 430 -8.35 -2.44 -0.89
N ALA A 431 -9.50 -2.59 -0.23
CA ALA A 431 -9.79 -1.86 1.00
C ALA A 431 -8.79 -2.22 2.13
N PHE A 432 -8.53 -3.52 2.35
CA PHE A 432 -7.57 -3.98 3.36
C PHE A 432 -6.13 -3.56 3.02
N GLY A 433 -5.73 -3.61 1.74
CA GLY A 433 -4.40 -3.18 1.29
C GLY A 433 -4.13 -1.72 1.62
N VAL A 434 -5.11 -0.84 1.38
CA VAL A 434 -5.02 0.59 1.74
C VAL A 434 -4.86 0.76 3.25
N VAL A 435 -5.68 0.08 4.05
CA VAL A 435 -5.61 0.16 5.52
C VAL A 435 -4.25 -0.32 6.03
N ILE A 436 -3.75 -1.47 5.56
CA ILE A 436 -2.47 -2.05 5.98
C ILE A 436 -1.30 -1.12 5.60
N ALA A 437 -1.33 -0.53 4.39
CA ALA A 437 -0.30 0.40 3.95
C ALA A 437 -0.29 1.69 4.79
N ILE A 438 -1.46 2.25 5.10
CA ILE A 438 -1.59 3.44 5.97
C ILE A 438 -1.10 3.13 7.38
N LEU A 439 -1.51 2.02 7.98
CA LEU A 439 -1.06 1.62 9.31
C LEU A 439 0.46 1.43 9.35
N GLY A 440 1.04 0.81 8.32
CA GLY A 440 2.50 0.67 8.18
C GLY A 440 3.22 2.01 8.04
N PHE A 441 2.62 2.98 7.35
CA PHE A 441 3.18 4.33 7.17
C PHE A 441 3.11 5.17 8.45
N LEU A 442 2.06 5.01 9.25
CA LEU A 442 1.85 5.77 10.49
C LEU A 442 2.65 5.21 11.68
N THR A 443 3.26 4.03 11.55
CA THR A 443 4.04 3.44 12.64
C THR A 443 5.52 3.74 12.49
N GLU A 444 6.20 3.94 13.63
CA GLU A 444 7.66 4.05 13.73
C GLU A 444 8.33 2.69 13.99
N LEU A 445 7.56 1.60 14.04
CA LEU A 445 8.07 0.26 14.30
C LEU A 445 8.77 -0.33 13.08
N GLY A 446 9.90 -1.01 13.31
CA GLY A 446 10.77 -1.52 12.25
C GLY A 446 10.09 -2.43 11.21
N ASN A 447 9.03 -3.18 11.58
CA ASN A 447 8.26 -3.99 10.62
C ASN A 447 7.14 -3.24 9.89
N GLY A 448 6.95 -1.94 10.15
CA GLY A 448 5.98 -1.11 9.45
C GLY A 448 6.21 -1.08 7.93
N TYR A 449 7.49 -1.04 7.49
CA TYR A 449 7.84 -1.09 6.07
C TYR A 449 7.35 -2.36 5.37
N ILE A 450 7.33 -3.51 6.07
CA ILE A 450 6.81 -4.79 5.52
C ILE A 450 5.30 -4.68 5.29
N SER A 451 4.57 -4.02 6.19
CA SER A 451 3.15 -3.70 6.01
C SER A 451 2.91 -2.75 4.83
N ILE A 452 3.75 -1.72 4.65
CA ILE A 452 3.66 -0.82 3.49
C ILE A 452 3.84 -1.60 2.19
N LEU A 453 4.89 -2.41 2.10
CA LEU A 453 5.17 -3.24 0.92
C LEU A 453 4.05 -4.26 0.66
N GLY A 454 3.63 -4.98 1.71
CA GLY A 454 2.56 -5.96 1.61
C GLY A 454 1.20 -5.34 1.25
N GLY A 455 0.85 -4.22 1.88
CA GLY A 455 -0.36 -3.47 1.58
C GLY A 455 -0.35 -2.92 0.15
N GLY A 456 0.76 -2.34 -0.30
CA GLY A 456 0.95 -1.89 -1.67
C GLY A 456 0.83 -3.02 -2.69
N PHE A 457 1.44 -4.17 -2.42
CA PHE A 457 1.28 -5.38 -3.24
C PHE A 457 -0.18 -5.82 -3.31
N LEU A 458 -0.88 -5.87 -2.17
CA LEU A 458 -2.28 -6.28 -2.11
C LEU A 458 -3.19 -5.33 -2.90
N ILE A 459 -2.94 -4.02 -2.88
CA ILE A 459 -3.66 -3.02 -3.67
C ILE A 459 -3.51 -3.33 -5.17
N VAL A 460 -2.27 -3.45 -5.65
CA VAL A 460 -1.98 -3.69 -7.06
C VAL A 460 -2.57 -5.03 -7.53
N PHE A 461 -2.39 -6.07 -6.73
CA PHE A 461 -2.93 -7.40 -7.02
C PHE A 461 -4.47 -7.40 -7.06
N SER A 462 -5.12 -6.73 -6.11
CA SER A 462 -6.58 -6.60 -6.03
C SER A 462 -7.15 -5.83 -7.22
N LEU A 463 -6.50 -4.74 -7.64
CA LEU A 463 -6.86 -4.03 -8.87
C LEU A 463 -6.75 -4.94 -10.09
N ALA A 464 -5.65 -5.71 -10.21
CA ALA A 464 -5.50 -6.66 -11.31
C ALA A 464 -6.63 -7.70 -11.35
N LEU A 465 -7.07 -8.22 -10.18
CA LEU A 465 -8.18 -9.18 -10.11
C LEU A 465 -9.51 -8.60 -10.59
N MET A 466 -9.75 -7.30 -10.43
CA MET A 466 -10.99 -6.65 -10.86
C MET A 466 -11.14 -6.55 -12.39
N PHE A 467 -10.02 -6.63 -13.12
CA PHE A 467 -9.99 -6.58 -14.58
C PHE A 467 -9.86 -7.95 -15.24
N VAL A 468 -9.88 -9.03 -14.47
CA VAL A 468 -9.79 -10.39 -15.02
C VAL A 468 -11.13 -10.76 -15.66
N PRO A 469 -11.11 -11.26 -16.92
CA PRO A 469 -12.31 -11.75 -17.59
C PRO A 469 -13.06 -12.82 -16.80
N GLU A 470 -14.39 -12.84 -16.91
CA GLU A 470 -15.24 -13.74 -16.14
C GLU A 470 -14.97 -15.22 -16.41
N ASP A 471 -14.52 -15.57 -17.61
CA ASP A 471 -14.25 -16.94 -18.04
C ASP A 471 -13.00 -17.57 -17.40
N ILE A 472 -12.11 -16.76 -16.79
CA ILE A 472 -10.90 -17.27 -16.13
C ILE A 472 -11.23 -17.92 -14.80
N PHE A 473 -12.05 -17.28 -13.97
CA PHE A 473 -12.45 -17.79 -12.65
C PHE A 473 -13.83 -18.42 -12.63
N GLY A 474 -14.66 -18.16 -13.65
CA GLY A 474 -15.84 -18.93 -13.96
C GLY A 474 -15.51 -20.11 -14.87
N ARG A 475 -16.47 -20.98 -15.10
CA ARG A 475 -16.30 -22.13 -15.99
C ARG A 475 -17.57 -22.41 -16.79
N TRP A 476 -17.39 -22.90 -17.99
CA TRP A 476 -18.47 -23.46 -18.76
C TRP A 476 -19.00 -24.73 -18.10
N THR A 477 -20.30 -24.96 -18.14
CA THR A 477 -20.90 -26.25 -17.80
C THR A 477 -20.57 -27.28 -18.89
N LYS A 478 -21.01 -28.52 -18.75
CA LYS A 478 -20.86 -29.50 -19.83
C LYS A 478 -21.63 -29.09 -21.07
N GLU A 479 -22.87 -28.59 -20.89
CA GLU A 479 -23.71 -28.07 -21.94
C GLU A 479 -23.07 -26.86 -22.63
N GLY A 480 -22.57 -25.92 -21.86
CA GLY A 480 -21.87 -24.74 -22.38
C GLY A 480 -20.60 -25.08 -23.17
N ARG A 481 -19.88 -26.15 -22.75
CA ARG A 481 -18.68 -26.64 -23.46
C ARG A 481 -19.02 -27.39 -24.78
N LEU A 482 -20.19 -27.98 -24.89
CA LEU A 482 -20.64 -28.59 -26.15
C LEU A 482 -21.04 -27.53 -27.18
N LEU A 483 -21.46 -26.34 -26.74
CA LEU A 483 -21.84 -25.21 -27.59
C LEU A 483 -20.68 -24.28 -27.96
N SER A 484 -19.60 -24.25 -27.17
CA SER A 484 -18.43 -23.39 -27.37
C SER A 484 -17.35 -24.05 -28.21
#